data_59af9b0e0d4f37296ded60dffb71a03c
#
_entry.id   59af9b0e0d4f37296ded60dffb71a03c
#
_cell.length_a   1.000
_cell.length_b   1.000
_cell.length_c   1.000
_cell.angle_alpha   90.00
_cell.angle_beta   90.00
_cell.angle_gamma   90.00
#
_symmetry.space_group_name_H-M   'P 1'
#
loop_
_entity.id
_entity.type
_entity.pdbx_description
1 polymer ?
#
loop_
_entity_poly.entity_id
_entity_poly.type
_entity_poly.pdbx_seq_one_letter_code
_entity_poly.pdbx_strand_id
1 'polypeptide(L)'
;MKTALTIAGSDSSGGAGIQADLKAMTMNGVFAMSAITALTAQNTTGVQGIFEVTPEFLGQQIDSVFTDIRPDAVKIGMVASSGLIEVIAERLQHYGAKNIVVDPVMVATSGARLISEDAIATLEARLLPLATVLTPNIPEAEVLSGLSITSPDDMIAAGKVISERYGCAVLCKGGHRLNDANDLLYRNGGYAWFNGKRIDNPNTHGTGCTLSSTIAANLAKGYDLDTAVQRAKAYLSGALAAMLDLGAGSGPMDHAFDLKPEYRQEAER
;
A
#
# COMPACT_ATOMS: atom_id res chain seq x y z
N MET A 1 -18.12 12.65 -6.12
CA MET A 1 -16.79 12.03 -6.31
C MET A 1 -16.64 10.96 -5.25
N LYS A 2 -16.02 9.82 -5.56
CA LYS A 2 -15.70 8.79 -4.56
C LYS A 2 -14.51 9.21 -3.71
N THR A 3 -14.42 8.69 -2.49
CA THR A 3 -13.46 9.11 -1.47
C THR A 3 -12.64 7.93 -0.97
N ALA A 4 -11.37 8.15 -0.64
CA ALA A 4 -10.52 7.13 -0.01
C ALA A 4 -9.63 7.77 1.06
N LEU A 5 -9.42 7.04 2.15
CA LEU A 5 -8.53 7.42 3.24
C LEU A 5 -7.27 6.56 3.20
N THR A 6 -6.10 7.19 3.25
CA THR A 6 -4.86 6.48 3.61
C THR A 6 -4.52 6.69 5.07
N ILE A 7 -4.14 5.61 5.77
CA ILE A 7 -3.63 5.63 7.14
C ILE A 7 -2.21 5.07 7.08
N ALA A 8 -1.20 5.94 7.12
CA ALA A 8 0.19 5.57 6.95
C ALA A 8 1.15 6.66 7.44
N GLY A 9 2.44 6.34 7.47
CA GLY A 9 3.50 7.31 7.67
C GLY A 9 3.67 8.23 6.47
N SER A 10 4.25 9.41 6.71
CA SER A 10 4.63 10.34 5.65
C SER A 10 6.01 9.99 5.09
N ASP A 11 6.27 10.43 3.86
CA ASP A 11 7.60 10.52 3.26
C ASP A 11 7.79 11.95 2.78
N SER A 12 8.65 12.73 3.47
CA SER A 12 8.87 14.14 3.16
C SER A 12 9.41 14.38 1.76
N SER A 13 10.08 13.38 1.14
CA SER A 13 10.53 13.45 -0.25
C SER A 13 9.41 13.17 -1.27
N GLY A 14 8.28 12.66 -0.81
CA GLY A 14 7.08 12.51 -1.62
C GLY A 14 7.01 11.23 -2.47
N GLY A 15 7.98 10.31 -2.34
CA GLY A 15 8.08 9.09 -3.15
C GLY A 15 7.24 7.92 -2.65
N ALA A 16 6.98 7.86 -1.35
CA ALA A 16 6.24 6.78 -0.70
C ALA A 16 5.24 7.32 0.34
N GLY A 17 4.76 6.46 1.23
CA GLY A 17 3.86 6.82 2.31
C GLY A 17 2.59 7.52 1.83
N ILE A 18 2.02 8.36 2.70
CA ILE A 18 0.78 9.09 2.36
C ILE A 18 0.92 9.95 1.11
N GLN A 19 2.11 10.47 0.80
CA GLN A 19 2.32 11.32 -0.38
C GLN A 19 2.17 10.53 -1.67
N ALA A 20 2.72 9.32 -1.76
CA ALA A 20 2.49 8.44 -2.90
C ALA A 20 1.02 8.01 -2.98
N ASP A 21 0.41 7.68 -1.83
CA ASP A 21 -0.99 7.26 -1.75
C ASP A 21 -1.93 8.36 -2.26
N LEU A 22 -1.79 9.59 -1.77
CA LEU A 22 -2.60 10.74 -2.18
C LEU A 22 -2.48 11.02 -3.67
N LYS A 23 -1.25 10.99 -4.21
CA LYS A 23 -0.99 11.16 -5.65
C LYS A 23 -1.67 10.06 -6.45
N ALA A 24 -1.45 8.79 -6.09
CA ALA A 24 -2.01 7.65 -6.80
C ALA A 24 -3.55 7.64 -6.77
N MET A 25 -4.16 7.88 -5.61
CA MET A 25 -5.62 7.96 -5.46
C MET A 25 -6.20 9.12 -6.29
N THR A 26 -5.58 10.31 -6.23
CA THR A 26 -6.02 11.49 -6.98
C THR A 26 -5.95 11.26 -8.47
N MET A 27 -4.83 10.73 -8.98
CA MET A 27 -4.65 10.42 -10.39
C MET A 27 -5.59 9.30 -10.88
N ASN A 28 -6.11 8.49 -9.96
CA ASN A 28 -7.16 7.51 -10.24
C ASN A 28 -8.59 8.05 -10.04
N GLY A 29 -8.77 9.37 -9.91
CA GLY A 29 -10.07 10.04 -9.89
C GLY A 29 -10.85 9.91 -8.59
N VAL A 30 -10.17 9.76 -7.46
CA VAL A 30 -10.76 9.65 -6.12
C VAL A 30 -10.30 10.83 -5.26
N PHE A 31 -11.21 11.39 -4.45
CA PHE A 31 -10.83 12.38 -3.45
C PHE A 31 -10.07 11.68 -2.32
N ALA A 32 -8.79 12.00 -2.21
CA ALA A 32 -7.87 11.33 -1.30
C ALA A 32 -7.72 12.11 0.01
N MET A 33 -7.84 11.40 1.13
CA MET A 33 -7.69 11.92 2.49
C MET A 33 -6.60 11.13 3.23
N SER A 34 -6.05 11.68 4.29
CA SER A 34 -4.99 11.01 5.08
C SER A 34 -5.19 11.13 6.57
N ALA A 35 -4.83 10.06 7.30
CA ALA A 35 -4.54 10.05 8.73
C ALA A 35 -3.08 9.59 8.90
N ILE A 36 -2.26 10.42 9.52
CA ILE A 36 -0.81 10.26 9.54
C ILE A 36 -0.40 9.50 10.79
N THR A 37 0.33 8.39 10.63
CA THR A 37 0.84 7.57 11.73
C THR A 37 2.19 8.05 12.23
N ALA A 38 3.04 8.58 11.34
CA ALA A 38 4.34 9.14 11.67
C ALA A 38 4.76 10.17 10.63
N LEU A 39 5.48 11.19 11.06
CA LEU A 39 6.22 12.10 10.19
C LEU A 39 7.65 11.60 10.03
N THR A 40 8.22 11.72 8.84
CA THR A 40 9.62 11.38 8.59
C THR A 40 10.41 12.59 8.09
N ALA A 41 11.66 12.69 8.50
CA ALA A 41 12.68 13.45 7.80
C ALA A 41 13.38 12.45 6.85
N GLN A 42 12.97 12.43 5.60
CA GLN A 42 13.33 11.39 4.63
C GLN A 42 13.60 11.98 3.26
N ASN A 43 14.55 11.37 2.55
CA ASN A 43 14.82 11.62 1.15
C ASN A 43 15.18 10.31 0.42
N THR A 44 15.58 10.39 -0.86
CA THR A 44 15.89 9.20 -1.67
C THR A 44 17.07 8.38 -1.17
N THR A 45 17.91 8.95 -0.28
CA THR A 45 19.10 8.28 0.27
C THR A 45 18.85 7.65 1.64
N GLY A 46 17.73 7.94 2.31
CA GLY A 46 17.38 7.32 3.59
C GLY A 46 16.47 8.14 4.49
N VAL A 47 16.21 7.60 5.68
CA VAL A 47 15.40 8.21 6.74
C VAL A 47 16.34 8.72 7.84
N GLN A 48 16.32 10.03 8.09
CA GLN A 48 17.15 10.72 9.07
C GLN A 48 16.45 10.88 10.43
N GLY A 49 15.11 10.88 10.43
CA GLY A 49 14.33 11.03 11.66
C GLY A 49 12.90 10.58 11.49
N ILE A 50 12.31 10.11 12.58
CA ILE A 50 10.92 9.65 12.64
C ILE A 50 10.27 10.29 13.87
N PHE A 51 9.09 10.85 13.70
CA PHE A 51 8.23 11.35 14.76
C PHE A 51 6.88 10.65 14.67
N GLU A 52 6.64 9.67 15.55
CA GLU A 52 5.36 8.94 15.61
C GLU A 52 4.31 9.81 16.31
N VAL A 53 3.08 9.82 15.78
CA VAL A 53 1.95 10.49 16.44
C VAL A 53 1.43 9.61 17.59
N THR A 54 0.75 10.22 18.57
CA THR A 54 0.14 9.42 19.64
C THR A 54 -1.09 8.66 19.13
N PRO A 55 -1.41 7.47 19.70
CA PRO A 55 -2.61 6.72 19.36
C PRO A 55 -3.89 7.58 19.49
N GLU A 56 -3.99 8.42 20.51
CA GLU A 56 -5.12 9.32 20.73
C GLU A 56 -5.28 10.30 19.57
N PHE A 57 -4.16 10.90 19.10
CA PHE A 57 -4.22 11.88 18.02
C PHE A 57 -4.52 11.20 16.68
N LEU A 58 -4.00 9.99 16.45
CA LEU A 58 -4.37 9.19 15.26
C LEU A 58 -5.87 8.88 15.27
N GLY A 59 -6.42 8.48 16.43
CA GLY A 59 -7.85 8.27 16.59
C GLY A 59 -8.66 9.53 16.22
N GLN A 60 -8.25 10.71 16.71
CA GLN A 60 -8.89 11.99 16.38
C GLN A 60 -8.83 12.31 14.86
N GLN A 61 -7.72 12.02 14.17
CA GLN A 61 -7.63 12.20 12.71
C GLN A 61 -8.64 11.30 11.99
N ILE A 62 -8.73 10.03 12.38
CA ILE A 62 -9.67 9.07 11.77
C ILE A 62 -11.10 9.49 12.05
N ASP A 63 -11.43 9.85 13.30
CA ASP A 63 -12.76 10.30 13.71
C ASP A 63 -13.19 11.55 12.92
N SER A 64 -12.29 12.52 12.75
CA SER A 64 -12.57 13.75 12.00
C SER A 64 -12.93 13.48 10.54
N VAL A 65 -12.27 12.51 9.92
CA VAL A 65 -12.56 12.12 8.53
C VAL A 65 -13.89 11.35 8.44
N PHE A 66 -14.08 10.33 9.30
CA PHE A 66 -15.27 9.47 9.21
C PHE A 66 -16.56 10.15 9.58
N THR A 67 -16.51 11.19 10.44
CA THR A 67 -17.71 11.93 10.88
C THR A 67 -18.16 13.00 9.89
N ASP A 68 -17.32 13.39 8.92
CA ASP A 68 -17.63 14.42 7.92
C ASP A 68 -17.58 13.83 6.50
N ILE A 69 -16.40 13.53 5.97
CA ILE A 69 -16.22 12.96 4.63
C ILE A 69 -15.94 11.46 4.74
N ARG A 70 -17.01 10.66 4.91
CA ARG A 70 -16.88 9.21 5.09
C ARG A 70 -16.18 8.55 3.91
N PRO A 71 -15.07 7.78 4.14
CA PRO A 71 -14.37 7.09 3.06
C PRO A 71 -15.18 5.94 2.46
N ASP A 72 -15.17 5.80 1.12
CA ASP A 72 -15.66 4.61 0.40
C ASP A 72 -14.67 3.44 0.45
N ALA A 73 -13.37 3.73 0.64
CA ALA A 73 -12.30 2.75 0.85
C ALA A 73 -11.23 3.29 1.80
N VAL A 74 -10.49 2.38 2.43
CA VAL A 74 -9.36 2.71 3.30
C VAL A 74 -8.13 1.92 2.86
N LYS A 75 -6.98 2.59 2.74
CA LYS A 75 -5.67 1.94 2.58
C LYS A 75 -4.88 2.11 3.86
N ILE A 76 -4.28 1.05 4.35
CA ILE A 76 -3.37 1.07 5.48
C ILE A 76 -1.98 0.71 4.97
N GLY A 77 -1.01 1.58 5.26
CA GLY A 77 0.40 1.37 4.94
C GLY A 77 1.21 1.07 6.20
N MET A 78 2.40 1.68 6.29
CA MET A 78 3.29 1.48 7.43
C MET A 78 2.67 1.99 8.74
N VAL A 79 2.58 1.09 9.72
CA VAL A 79 2.20 1.37 11.12
C VAL A 79 3.19 0.64 12.02
N ALA A 80 3.94 1.38 12.83
CA ALA A 80 5.10 0.85 13.52
C ALA A 80 4.82 0.28 14.91
N SER A 81 3.78 0.76 15.63
CA SER A 81 3.54 0.39 17.02
C SER A 81 2.18 -0.29 17.25
N SER A 82 2.12 -1.16 18.27
CA SER A 82 0.90 -1.86 18.67
C SER A 82 -0.23 -0.89 19.01
N GLY A 83 0.06 0.21 19.73
CA GLY A 83 -0.95 1.19 20.11
C GLY A 83 -1.61 1.89 18.91
N LEU A 84 -0.85 2.21 17.86
CA LEU A 84 -1.42 2.74 16.62
C LEU A 84 -2.26 1.71 15.88
N ILE A 85 -1.81 0.44 15.83
CA ILE A 85 -2.55 -0.66 15.18
C ILE A 85 -3.89 -0.88 15.90
N GLU A 86 -3.90 -0.89 17.22
CA GLU A 86 -5.11 -1.05 18.02
C GLU A 86 -6.14 0.06 17.75
N VAL A 87 -5.73 1.31 17.80
CA VAL A 87 -6.65 2.43 17.56
C VAL A 87 -7.18 2.44 16.14
N ILE A 88 -6.36 2.08 15.13
CA ILE A 88 -6.83 1.91 13.75
C ILE A 88 -7.91 0.85 13.69
N ALA A 89 -7.64 -0.35 14.23
CA ALA A 89 -8.58 -1.46 14.20
C ALA A 89 -9.91 -1.10 14.91
N GLU A 90 -9.83 -0.48 16.10
CA GLU A 90 -11.01 -0.03 16.84
C GLU A 90 -11.85 0.99 16.05
N ARG A 91 -11.22 1.99 15.45
CA ARG A 91 -11.95 3.01 14.67
C ARG A 91 -12.56 2.44 13.40
N LEU A 92 -11.84 1.59 12.67
CA LEU A 92 -12.37 0.96 11.47
C LEU A 92 -13.58 0.05 11.77
N GLN A 93 -13.54 -0.70 12.87
CA GLN A 93 -14.67 -1.49 13.36
C GLN A 93 -15.83 -0.60 13.79
N HIS A 94 -15.57 0.44 14.60
CA HIS A 94 -16.57 1.37 15.09
C HIS A 94 -17.37 2.01 13.96
N TYR A 95 -16.68 2.47 12.93
CA TYR A 95 -17.33 3.08 11.77
C TYR A 95 -17.83 2.08 10.73
N GLY A 96 -17.59 0.79 10.89
CA GLY A 96 -17.94 -0.23 9.88
C GLY A 96 -17.30 0.10 8.52
N ALA A 97 -15.99 0.40 8.53
CA ALA A 97 -15.23 0.72 7.33
C ALA A 97 -15.27 -0.44 6.33
N LYS A 98 -15.28 -0.11 5.03
CA LYS A 98 -15.36 -1.09 3.95
C LYS A 98 -14.19 -0.89 2.99
N ASN A 99 -13.96 -1.90 2.12
CA ASN A 99 -12.93 -1.84 1.09
C ASN A 99 -11.55 -1.51 1.70
N ILE A 100 -11.17 -2.25 2.75
CA ILE A 100 -9.92 -2.05 3.49
C ILE A 100 -8.79 -2.79 2.78
N VAL A 101 -7.81 -2.06 2.28
CA VAL A 101 -6.58 -2.58 1.66
C VAL A 101 -5.44 -2.40 2.66
N VAL A 102 -4.82 -3.51 3.09
CA VAL A 102 -3.69 -3.46 4.01
C VAL A 102 -2.42 -3.88 3.27
N ASP A 103 -1.46 -2.97 3.18
CA ASP A 103 -0.09 -3.26 2.76
C ASP A 103 0.73 -3.55 4.04
N PRO A 104 1.05 -4.81 4.35
CA PRO A 104 1.64 -5.19 5.62
C PRO A 104 3.14 -4.91 5.63
N VAL A 105 3.51 -3.62 5.60
CA VAL A 105 4.89 -3.16 5.50
C VAL A 105 5.65 -3.54 6.77
N MET A 106 6.50 -4.58 6.70
CA MET A 106 7.28 -5.08 7.83
C MET A 106 8.76 -4.74 7.73
N VAL A 107 9.27 -4.62 6.50
CA VAL A 107 10.69 -4.41 6.20
C VAL A 107 10.83 -3.31 5.16
N ALA A 108 11.75 -2.36 5.41
CA ALA A 108 12.08 -1.34 4.41
C ALA A 108 12.79 -1.96 3.20
N THR A 109 12.77 -1.27 2.06
CA THR A 109 13.54 -1.65 0.87
C THR A 109 15.04 -1.79 1.17
N SER A 110 15.55 -1.05 2.17
CA SER A 110 16.93 -1.16 2.67
C SER A 110 17.22 -2.42 3.51
N GLY A 111 16.21 -3.25 3.80
CA GLY A 111 16.30 -4.42 4.68
C GLY A 111 16.13 -4.10 6.18
N ALA A 112 15.93 -2.85 6.56
CA ALA A 112 15.69 -2.49 7.96
C ALA A 112 14.30 -2.91 8.40
N ARG A 113 14.20 -3.54 9.57
CA ARG A 113 12.92 -3.91 10.19
C ARG A 113 12.17 -2.64 10.61
N LEU A 114 10.95 -2.47 10.15
CA LEU A 114 10.13 -1.27 10.38
C LEU A 114 9.10 -1.45 11.50
N ILE A 115 8.91 -2.67 11.98
CA ILE A 115 7.87 -3.03 12.94
C ILE A 115 8.45 -3.99 13.99
N SER A 116 8.06 -3.84 15.25
CA SER A 116 8.46 -4.74 16.35
C SER A 116 7.69 -6.07 16.31
N GLU A 117 8.18 -7.09 17.02
CA GLU A 117 7.48 -8.40 17.11
C GLU A 117 6.10 -8.27 17.73
N ASP A 118 5.98 -7.49 18.80
CA ASP A 118 4.71 -7.23 19.46
C ASP A 118 3.71 -6.52 18.53
N ALA A 119 4.20 -5.61 17.69
CA ALA A 119 3.37 -4.91 16.72
C ALA A 119 2.95 -5.83 15.57
N ILE A 120 3.78 -6.80 15.16
CA ILE A 120 3.38 -7.84 14.18
C ILE A 120 2.25 -8.69 14.78
N ALA A 121 2.39 -9.16 16.02
CA ALA A 121 1.34 -9.95 16.67
C ALA A 121 0.03 -9.17 16.79
N THR A 122 0.10 -7.87 17.12
CA THR A 122 -1.08 -6.99 17.16
C THR A 122 -1.69 -6.78 15.78
N LEU A 123 -0.86 -6.59 14.75
CA LEU A 123 -1.29 -6.47 13.36
C LEU A 123 -2.09 -7.71 12.92
N GLU A 124 -1.53 -8.89 13.15
CA GLU A 124 -2.15 -10.17 12.82
C GLU A 124 -3.47 -10.40 13.55
N ALA A 125 -3.51 -10.07 14.85
CA ALA A 125 -4.67 -10.33 15.68
C ALA A 125 -5.81 -9.31 15.48
N ARG A 126 -5.49 -8.03 15.21
CA ARG A 126 -6.45 -6.93 15.28
C ARG A 126 -6.81 -6.31 13.94
N LEU A 127 -5.83 -6.19 13.03
CA LEU A 127 -6.00 -5.40 11.81
C LEU A 127 -6.16 -6.26 10.56
N LEU A 128 -5.35 -7.30 10.37
CA LEU A 128 -5.43 -8.14 9.18
C LEU A 128 -6.80 -8.81 8.98
N PRO A 129 -7.52 -9.25 10.05
CA PRO A 129 -8.87 -9.80 9.90
C PRO A 129 -9.93 -8.80 9.40
N LEU A 130 -9.65 -7.50 9.42
CA LEU A 130 -10.55 -6.46 8.90
C LEU A 130 -10.36 -6.19 7.41
N ALA A 131 -9.28 -6.71 6.82
CA ALA A 131 -8.92 -6.42 5.45
C ALA A 131 -9.91 -7.03 4.44
N THR A 132 -10.19 -6.30 3.38
CA THR A 132 -10.78 -6.84 2.15
C THR A 132 -9.70 -7.56 1.35
N VAL A 133 -8.49 -6.98 1.30
CA VAL A 133 -7.32 -7.56 0.63
C VAL A 133 -6.04 -7.14 1.34
N LEU A 134 -5.13 -8.11 1.49
CA LEU A 134 -3.74 -7.89 1.90
C LEU A 134 -2.85 -7.86 0.66
N THR A 135 -1.79 -7.03 0.68
CA THR A 135 -0.86 -6.91 -0.45
C THR A 135 0.59 -7.22 -0.05
N PRO A 136 0.90 -8.39 0.54
CA PRO A 136 2.26 -8.72 0.96
C PRO A 136 3.19 -8.91 -0.24
N ASN A 137 4.44 -8.49 -0.09
CA ASN A 137 5.53 -8.98 -0.94
C ASN A 137 5.95 -10.39 -0.51
N ILE A 138 6.88 -11.03 -1.26
CA ILE A 138 7.30 -12.42 -0.96
C ILE A 138 7.85 -12.55 0.47
N PRO A 139 8.80 -11.72 0.97
CA PRO A 139 9.25 -11.81 2.36
C PRO A 139 8.13 -11.63 3.39
N GLU A 140 7.20 -10.73 3.16
CA GLU A 140 6.04 -10.51 4.04
C GLU A 140 5.08 -11.70 4.00
N ALA A 141 4.85 -12.29 2.82
CA ALA A 141 4.03 -13.48 2.67
C ALA A 141 4.67 -14.70 3.36
N GLU A 142 6.01 -14.84 3.33
CA GLU A 142 6.73 -15.87 4.09
C GLU A 142 6.51 -15.71 5.60
N VAL A 143 6.59 -14.48 6.13
CA VAL A 143 6.32 -14.20 7.55
C VAL A 143 4.87 -14.55 7.92
N LEU A 144 3.90 -14.07 7.14
CA LEU A 144 2.47 -14.26 7.43
C LEU A 144 2.00 -15.70 7.27
N SER A 145 2.58 -16.46 6.33
CA SER A 145 2.21 -17.85 6.08
C SER A 145 3.00 -18.84 6.94
N GLY A 146 4.22 -18.50 7.31
CA GLY A 146 5.21 -19.43 7.89
C GLY A 146 5.82 -20.39 6.86
N LEU A 147 5.62 -20.16 5.57
CA LEU A 147 6.14 -20.97 4.46
C LEU A 147 7.28 -20.26 3.76
N SER A 148 8.25 -21.01 3.23
CA SER A 148 9.26 -20.48 2.31
C SER A 148 8.69 -20.45 0.89
N ILE A 149 8.94 -19.35 0.16
CA ILE A 149 8.41 -19.12 -1.19
C ILE A 149 9.57 -19.10 -2.18
N THR A 150 9.71 -20.17 -2.95
CA THR A 150 10.76 -20.36 -3.97
C THR A 150 10.19 -20.63 -5.37
N SER A 151 8.91 -20.93 -5.45
CA SER A 151 8.20 -21.28 -6.68
C SER A 151 6.81 -20.63 -6.76
N PRO A 152 6.18 -20.60 -7.94
CA PRO A 152 4.78 -20.18 -8.08
C PRO A 152 3.82 -21.03 -7.24
N ASP A 153 4.06 -22.31 -7.08
CA ASP A 153 3.22 -23.19 -6.26
C ASP A 153 3.32 -22.82 -4.76
N ASP A 154 4.51 -22.44 -4.29
CA ASP A 154 4.69 -21.95 -2.92
C ASP A 154 3.94 -20.64 -2.71
N MET A 155 3.90 -19.74 -3.71
CA MET A 155 3.08 -18.51 -3.64
C MET A 155 1.60 -18.83 -3.50
N ILE A 156 1.10 -19.83 -4.25
CA ILE A 156 -0.30 -20.27 -4.14
C ILE A 156 -0.57 -20.84 -2.75
N ALA A 157 0.33 -21.68 -2.23
CA ALA A 157 0.21 -22.25 -0.89
C ALA A 157 0.22 -21.15 0.20
N ALA A 158 1.14 -20.20 0.11
CA ALA A 158 1.22 -19.08 1.05
C ALA A 158 -0.03 -18.19 0.98
N GLY A 159 -0.48 -17.83 -0.22
CA GLY A 159 -1.70 -17.06 -0.43
C GLY A 159 -2.93 -17.75 0.17
N LYS A 160 -3.03 -19.07 0.03
CA LYS A 160 -4.09 -19.88 0.64
C LYS A 160 -4.04 -19.81 2.18
N VAL A 161 -2.88 -20.09 2.79
CA VAL A 161 -2.71 -20.09 4.25
C VAL A 161 -3.07 -18.72 4.83
N ILE A 162 -2.60 -17.62 4.23
CA ILE A 162 -2.87 -16.25 4.68
C ILE A 162 -4.37 -15.94 4.55
N SER A 163 -4.97 -16.27 3.39
CA SER A 163 -6.39 -16.03 3.13
C SER A 163 -7.29 -16.76 4.09
N GLU A 164 -7.00 -18.04 4.38
CA GLU A 164 -7.76 -18.84 5.34
C GLU A 164 -7.59 -18.35 6.78
N ARG A 165 -6.37 -17.90 7.15
CA ARG A 165 -6.06 -17.41 8.49
C ARG A 165 -6.79 -16.10 8.83
N TYR A 166 -6.83 -15.16 7.89
CA TYR A 166 -7.38 -13.81 8.14
C TYR A 166 -8.75 -13.57 7.51
N GLY A 167 -9.27 -14.54 6.73
CA GLY A 167 -10.61 -14.42 6.12
C GLY A 167 -10.72 -13.38 5.00
N CYS A 168 -9.63 -13.04 4.31
CA CYS A 168 -9.58 -12.00 3.30
C CYS A 168 -8.89 -12.45 2.01
N ALA A 169 -8.99 -11.65 0.96
CA ALA A 169 -8.19 -11.86 -0.25
C ALA A 169 -6.71 -11.50 -0.01
N VAL A 170 -5.80 -12.11 -0.78
CA VAL A 170 -4.35 -11.89 -0.67
C VAL A 170 -3.75 -11.69 -2.05
N LEU A 171 -3.15 -10.54 -2.27
CA LEU A 171 -2.34 -10.25 -3.46
C LEU A 171 -0.86 -10.42 -3.10
N CYS A 172 -0.29 -11.61 -3.32
CA CYS A 172 1.14 -11.84 -3.18
C CYS A 172 1.88 -11.15 -4.34
N LYS A 173 2.66 -10.12 -4.01
CA LYS A 173 3.42 -9.34 -5.00
C LYS A 173 4.65 -10.12 -5.45
N GLY A 174 4.80 -10.37 -6.76
CA GLY A 174 5.99 -10.95 -7.35
C GLY A 174 7.16 -9.96 -7.47
N GLY A 175 8.19 -10.33 -8.23
CA GLY A 175 9.27 -9.42 -8.62
C GLY A 175 10.51 -9.41 -7.74
N HIS A 176 10.52 -10.01 -6.54
CA HIS A 176 11.68 -9.99 -5.65
C HIS A 176 12.66 -11.16 -5.84
N ARG A 177 12.18 -12.33 -6.28
CA ARG A 177 13.01 -13.55 -6.43
C ARG A 177 12.73 -14.33 -7.70
N LEU A 178 11.54 -14.22 -8.26
CA LEU A 178 11.14 -14.85 -9.50
C LEU A 178 11.28 -13.78 -10.58
N ASN A 179 12.06 -14.00 -11.62
CA ASN A 179 12.53 -13.05 -12.65
C ASN A 179 11.43 -12.28 -13.44
N ASP A 180 10.20 -12.22 -12.95
CA ASP A 180 9.09 -11.53 -13.55
C ASP A 180 8.30 -10.71 -12.51
N ALA A 181 7.40 -9.84 -12.96
CA ALA A 181 6.55 -9.00 -12.14
C ALA A 181 5.12 -9.57 -12.02
N ASN A 182 4.98 -10.90 -11.97
CA ASN A 182 3.69 -11.55 -11.86
C ASN A 182 3.23 -11.58 -10.41
N ASP A 183 2.00 -11.11 -10.17
CA ASP A 183 1.37 -11.12 -8.85
C ASP A 183 0.28 -12.18 -8.82
N LEU A 184 0.15 -12.85 -7.67
CA LEU A 184 -0.87 -13.86 -7.40
C LEU A 184 -1.96 -13.27 -6.52
N LEU A 185 -3.20 -13.24 -7.00
CA LEU A 185 -4.37 -12.96 -6.18
C LEU A 185 -5.03 -14.27 -5.77
N TYR A 186 -5.03 -14.57 -4.47
CA TYR A 186 -5.77 -15.69 -3.87
C TYR A 186 -7.05 -15.16 -3.20
N ARG A 187 -8.21 -15.71 -3.53
CA ARG A 187 -9.52 -15.32 -2.98
C ARG A 187 -10.57 -16.41 -3.16
N ASN A 188 -11.50 -16.52 -2.24
CA ASN A 188 -12.67 -17.44 -2.33
C ASN A 188 -12.31 -18.88 -2.66
N GLY A 189 -11.17 -19.38 -2.14
CA GLY A 189 -10.70 -20.74 -2.39
C GLY A 189 -10.05 -20.97 -3.75
N GLY A 190 -9.88 -19.91 -4.59
CA GLY A 190 -9.22 -19.96 -5.88
C GLY A 190 -8.15 -18.89 -6.03
N TYR A 191 -7.46 -18.91 -7.16
CA TYR A 191 -6.42 -17.92 -7.46
C TYR A 191 -6.44 -17.46 -8.91
N ALA A 192 -5.86 -16.28 -9.15
CA ALA A 192 -5.61 -15.73 -10.48
C ALA A 192 -4.23 -15.08 -10.53
N TRP A 193 -3.54 -15.22 -11.67
CA TRP A 193 -2.27 -14.55 -11.93
C TRP A 193 -2.49 -13.27 -12.70
N PHE A 194 -1.86 -12.21 -12.24
CA PHE A 194 -1.77 -10.92 -12.92
C PHE A 194 -0.37 -10.73 -13.45
N ASN A 195 -0.18 -11.06 -14.71
CA ASN A 195 1.12 -11.00 -15.37
C ASN A 195 1.59 -9.55 -15.54
N GLY A 196 2.89 -9.32 -15.39
CA GLY A 196 3.53 -8.05 -15.60
C GLY A 196 4.93 -8.22 -16.17
N LYS A 197 5.35 -7.31 -17.04
CA LYS A 197 6.75 -7.23 -17.46
C LYS A 197 7.52 -6.42 -16.43
N ARG A 198 8.69 -6.91 -16.04
CA ARG A 198 9.62 -6.14 -15.25
C ARG A 198 10.07 -4.92 -16.06
N ILE A 199 9.89 -3.74 -15.50
CA ILE A 199 10.41 -2.49 -16.03
C ILE A 199 11.74 -2.25 -15.36
N ASP A 200 12.78 -2.10 -16.15
CA ASP A 200 14.14 -1.82 -15.66
C ASP A 200 14.26 -0.33 -15.34
N ASN A 201 13.79 0.01 -14.13
CA ASN A 201 13.85 1.37 -13.59
C ASN A 201 14.49 1.26 -12.19
N PRO A 202 15.61 1.98 -11.93
CA PRO A 202 16.24 2.00 -10.60
C PRO A 202 15.37 2.73 -9.55
N ASN A 203 14.45 3.58 -10.01
CA ASN A 203 13.59 4.42 -9.18
C ASN A 203 12.28 3.69 -8.86
N THR A 204 12.32 2.82 -7.84
CA THR A 204 11.20 1.96 -7.43
C THR A 204 10.63 2.30 -6.06
N HIS A 205 11.06 3.44 -5.48
CA HIS A 205 10.60 3.87 -4.17
C HIS A 205 9.09 4.16 -4.19
N GLY A 206 8.35 3.52 -3.28
CA GLY A 206 6.91 3.69 -3.15
C GLY A 206 6.04 2.82 -4.08
N THR A 207 6.60 1.84 -4.80
CA THR A 207 5.82 0.93 -5.67
C THR A 207 4.72 0.18 -4.91
N GLY A 208 5.01 -0.33 -3.70
CA GLY A 208 4.01 -1.00 -2.84
C GLY A 208 2.88 -0.05 -2.43
N CYS A 209 3.23 1.14 -1.94
CA CYS A 209 2.26 2.18 -1.58
C CYS A 209 1.37 2.55 -2.78
N THR A 210 1.96 2.77 -3.95
CA THR A 210 1.24 3.11 -5.17
C THR A 210 0.28 2.02 -5.62
N LEU A 211 0.72 0.75 -5.59
CA LEU A 211 -0.14 -0.39 -5.95
C LEU A 211 -1.34 -0.49 -5.00
N SER A 212 -1.08 -0.55 -3.69
CA SER A 212 -2.14 -0.74 -2.69
C SER A 212 -3.13 0.42 -2.63
N SER A 213 -2.67 1.66 -2.77
CA SER A 213 -3.53 2.84 -2.80
C SER A 213 -4.35 2.95 -4.10
N THR A 214 -3.78 2.51 -5.23
CA THR A 214 -4.55 2.43 -6.49
C THR A 214 -5.61 1.34 -6.44
N ILE A 215 -5.35 0.19 -5.79
CA ILE A 215 -6.38 -0.82 -5.53
C ILE A 215 -7.51 -0.21 -4.70
N ALA A 216 -7.18 0.47 -3.59
CA ALA A 216 -8.18 1.13 -2.75
C ALA A 216 -9.01 2.15 -3.52
N ALA A 217 -8.39 2.98 -4.37
CA ALA A 217 -9.08 3.93 -5.22
C ALA A 217 -10.06 3.26 -6.19
N ASN A 218 -9.71 2.11 -6.77
CA ASN A 218 -10.58 1.39 -7.68
C ASN A 218 -11.73 0.68 -6.94
N LEU A 219 -11.48 0.10 -5.76
CA LEU A 219 -12.53 -0.43 -4.89
C LEU A 219 -13.50 0.66 -4.43
N ALA A 220 -13.02 1.87 -4.08
CA ALA A 220 -13.86 3.02 -3.75
C ALA A 220 -14.81 3.38 -4.89
N LYS A 221 -14.38 3.25 -6.14
CA LYS A 221 -15.21 3.47 -7.35
C LYS A 221 -16.21 2.35 -7.63
N GLY A 222 -16.16 1.24 -6.87
CA GLY A 222 -17.09 0.11 -7.01
C GLY A 222 -16.64 -0.95 -8.01
N TYR A 223 -15.38 -0.94 -8.48
CA TYR A 223 -14.87 -2.06 -9.26
C TYR A 223 -14.70 -3.30 -8.39
N ASP A 224 -14.89 -4.48 -8.97
CA ASP A 224 -14.52 -5.73 -8.32
C ASP A 224 -13.00 -5.83 -8.10
N LEU A 225 -12.58 -6.76 -7.24
CA LEU A 225 -11.19 -6.85 -6.81
C LEU A 225 -10.23 -7.20 -7.97
N ASP A 226 -10.63 -8.08 -8.89
CA ASP A 226 -9.79 -8.44 -10.04
C ASP A 226 -9.54 -7.23 -10.94
N THR A 227 -10.59 -6.52 -11.27
CA THR A 227 -10.52 -5.28 -12.05
C THR A 227 -9.70 -4.22 -11.32
N ALA A 228 -9.87 -4.07 -10.00
CA ALA A 228 -9.11 -3.13 -9.19
C ALA A 228 -7.61 -3.45 -9.22
N VAL A 229 -7.22 -4.72 -9.08
CA VAL A 229 -5.81 -5.17 -9.18
C VAL A 229 -5.25 -4.95 -10.58
N GLN A 230 -6.01 -5.33 -11.62
CA GLN A 230 -5.56 -5.15 -13.00
C GLN A 230 -5.29 -3.67 -13.33
N ARG A 231 -6.19 -2.77 -12.93
CA ARG A 231 -6.05 -1.32 -13.13
C ARG A 231 -4.88 -0.76 -12.32
N ALA A 232 -4.68 -1.24 -11.10
CA ALA A 232 -3.57 -0.81 -10.26
C ALA A 232 -2.21 -1.22 -10.85
N LYS A 233 -2.10 -2.43 -11.40
CA LYS A 233 -0.88 -2.88 -12.10
C LYS A 233 -0.61 -2.06 -13.36
N ALA A 234 -1.64 -1.74 -14.12
CA ALA A 234 -1.49 -0.91 -15.33
C ALA A 234 -1.00 0.50 -14.97
N TYR A 235 -1.60 1.13 -13.94
CA TYR A 235 -1.18 2.43 -13.44
C TYR A 235 0.26 2.43 -12.93
N LEU A 236 0.63 1.45 -12.09
CA LEU A 236 1.99 1.29 -11.58
C LEU A 236 3.01 1.13 -12.71
N SER A 237 2.68 0.31 -13.71
CA SER A 237 3.54 0.10 -14.88
C SER A 237 3.74 1.39 -15.68
N GLY A 238 2.69 2.19 -15.86
CA GLY A 238 2.80 3.51 -16.51
C GLY A 238 3.70 4.47 -15.74
N ALA A 239 3.52 4.55 -14.41
CA ALA A 239 4.32 5.40 -13.54
C ALA A 239 5.81 5.01 -13.52
N LEU A 240 6.12 3.71 -13.58
CA LEU A 240 7.49 3.20 -13.69
C LEU A 240 8.08 3.45 -15.09
N ALA A 241 7.29 3.24 -16.16
CA ALA A 241 7.74 3.41 -17.54
C ALA A 241 8.04 4.88 -17.90
N ALA A 242 7.51 5.84 -17.14
CA ALA A 242 7.81 7.26 -17.32
C ALA A 242 9.25 7.66 -16.96
N MET A 243 10.00 6.76 -16.30
CA MET A 243 11.46 6.89 -16.05
C MET A 243 11.85 8.20 -15.36
N LEU A 244 11.03 8.68 -14.41
CA LEU A 244 11.35 9.87 -13.61
C LEU A 244 12.66 9.65 -12.86
N ASP A 245 13.59 10.60 -12.98
CA ASP A 245 14.91 10.53 -12.34
C ASP A 245 15.10 11.73 -11.41
N LEU A 246 14.78 11.54 -10.13
CA LEU A 246 14.90 12.57 -9.10
C LEU A 246 15.60 12.00 -7.86
N GLY A 247 16.57 12.77 -7.37
CA GLY A 247 17.32 12.45 -6.18
C GLY A 247 18.59 11.66 -6.45
N ALA A 248 19.37 11.37 -5.41
CA ALA A 248 20.66 10.69 -5.49
C ALA A 248 20.62 9.20 -5.15
N GLY A 249 19.48 8.71 -4.64
CA GLY A 249 19.24 7.32 -4.24
C GLY A 249 18.14 6.65 -5.05
N SER A 250 17.38 5.72 -4.42
CA SER A 250 16.19 5.16 -5.06
C SER A 250 15.11 6.21 -5.15
N GLY A 251 14.91 6.75 -6.35
CA GLY A 251 14.01 7.87 -6.63
C GLY A 251 12.53 7.45 -6.69
N PRO A 252 11.62 8.45 -6.73
CA PRO A 252 10.19 8.23 -6.86
C PRO A 252 9.80 7.89 -8.31
N MET A 253 8.61 7.31 -8.45
CA MET A 253 7.94 7.14 -9.75
C MET A 253 7.20 8.42 -10.17
N ASP A 254 6.94 8.59 -11.45
CA ASP A 254 6.07 9.66 -11.96
C ASP A 254 4.58 9.27 -11.79
N HIS A 255 4.01 9.61 -10.65
CA HIS A 255 2.57 9.38 -10.40
C HIS A 255 1.67 10.16 -11.35
N ALA A 256 2.18 11.22 -11.98
CA ALA A 256 1.43 12.09 -12.89
C ALA A 256 1.71 11.80 -14.37
N PHE A 257 2.23 10.61 -14.70
CA PHE A 257 2.62 10.23 -16.06
C PHE A 257 1.51 10.41 -17.10
N ASP A 258 0.25 10.27 -16.71
CA ASP A 258 -0.95 10.39 -17.55
C ASP A 258 -1.68 11.73 -17.36
N LEU A 259 -1.00 12.74 -16.77
CA LEU A 259 -1.54 14.08 -16.64
C LEU A 259 -1.59 14.74 -18.02
N LYS A 260 -2.66 15.52 -18.28
CA LYS A 260 -2.80 16.24 -19.54
C LYS A 260 -1.58 17.09 -19.86
N PRO A 261 -1.12 17.10 -21.12
CA PRO A 261 0.11 17.82 -21.52
C PRO A 261 0.13 19.28 -21.08
N GLU A 262 -1.00 19.97 -21.13
CA GLU A 262 -1.13 21.38 -20.74
C GLU A 262 -0.73 21.67 -19.27
N TYR A 263 -0.84 20.69 -18.39
CA TYR A 263 -0.44 20.81 -16.98
C TYR A 263 1.00 20.35 -16.72
N ARG A 264 1.68 19.79 -17.74
CA ARG A 264 3.08 19.32 -17.64
C ARG A 264 4.07 20.30 -18.28
N GLN A 265 3.58 21.30 -19.03
CA GLN A 265 4.44 22.25 -19.71
C GLN A 265 5.19 23.11 -18.71
N GLU A 266 6.50 23.20 -18.88
CA GLU A 266 7.32 24.18 -18.17
C GLU A 266 7.30 25.51 -18.93
N ALA A 267 7.46 26.61 -18.19
CA ALA A 267 7.62 27.90 -18.82
C ALA A 267 8.90 27.91 -19.67
N GLU A 268 8.82 28.45 -20.88
CA GLU A 268 10.01 28.74 -21.68
C GLU A 268 10.92 29.69 -20.88
N ARG A 269 12.18 29.29 -20.69
CA ARG A 269 13.18 30.07 -19.95
C ARG A 269 13.84 31.09 -20.86
#